data_15c2766a9350e30f199dc5efbd8dc086
#
_entry.id   15c2766a9350e30f199dc5efbd8dc086
#
_cell.length_a   1.000
_cell.length_b   1.000
_cell.length_c   1.000
_cell.angle_alpha   90.00
_cell.angle_beta   90.00
_cell.angle_gamma   90.00
#
_symmetry.space_group_name_H-M   'P 1'
#
loop_
_entity.id
_entity.type
_entity.pdbx_description
1 polymer ?
#
loop_
_entity_poly.entity_id
_entity_poly.type
_entity_poly.pdbx_seq_one_letter_code
_entity_poly.pdbx_strand_id
1 'polypeptide(L)'
;MAIHKHFAALLVAGAALAGCGGGGSADTPSAGASSISTAAEVSISAAAAAADPILNQTGNPAYKEIERYKSWLSTNSNSDAALAADKTKATNIVSWQMPHGGFYKLPAWYNAPWNGSASRSEWFGANGVELGTIDNDGTVTEIMFLGDVYARSGTVAYRDSARKAMDFILNMQYSSGGLPQVYPARTGTSYSNYVTFNDNAMVRALVLLDHAVKQKAPFTGDFFTSAQRTRMTNALNLAVGYILNAQIVQNGVKTVWCAQHDPVNFAPRGARSHELPSKSGKESARIVAFLMTRPQSAAVAASAKAAIAWYNSSQVKLVNTAYEKTNSKATNPSPFIAKAGSTTWYRFYDLNADTGFFSGRLPTDNPPGTGKQYDIMNVEAERRYGYEWGGSYGTSLFAYTSTVGY
;
A
#
# COMPACT_ATOMS: atom_id res chain seq x y z
N MET A 1 0.01 52.17 13.39
CA MET A 1 -1.18 52.46 14.21
C MET A 1 -1.56 51.17 14.92
N ALA A 2 -1.18 51.13 16.20
CA ALA A 2 -1.30 49.97 17.09
C ALA A 2 -2.67 49.98 17.78
N ILE A 3 -3.29 48.80 17.94
CA ILE A 3 -4.28 48.61 19.01
C ILE A 3 -4.08 47.19 19.58
N HIS A 4 -3.61 47.21 20.82
CA HIS A 4 -3.65 46.12 21.81
C HIS A 4 -5.04 46.00 22.44
N LYS A 5 -5.40 44.79 22.91
CA LYS A 5 -6.11 44.49 24.19
C LYS A 5 -6.48 43.01 24.21
N HIS A 6 -6.08 42.26 25.12
CA HIS A 6 -6.04 42.05 26.57
C HIS A 6 -6.77 40.76 26.95
N PHE A 7 -6.04 39.90 27.62
CA PHE A 7 -6.27 38.90 28.65
C PHE A 7 -7.69 38.76 29.27
N ALA A 8 -8.09 37.51 29.52
CA ALA A 8 -8.66 37.11 30.81
C ALA A 8 -8.44 35.62 31.07
N ALA A 9 -7.66 35.32 32.11
CA ALA A 9 -7.54 34.02 32.76
C ALA A 9 -8.64 33.87 33.78
N LEU A 10 -9.21 32.69 33.95
CA LEU A 10 -10.02 32.35 35.10
C LEU A 10 -9.57 31.03 35.72
N LEU A 11 -8.93 31.17 36.87
CA LEU A 11 -8.68 30.10 37.84
C LEU A 11 -9.93 29.92 38.70
N VAL A 12 -10.35 28.69 38.99
CA VAL A 12 -11.10 28.33 40.18
C VAL A 12 -10.54 27.06 40.78
N ALA A 13 -10.17 27.22 42.07
CA ALA A 13 -9.59 26.23 42.94
C ALA A 13 -10.66 25.49 43.76
N GLY A 14 -10.39 24.24 44.06
CA GLY A 14 -10.45 23.58 45.33
C GLY A 14 -11.77 23.31 46.03
N ALA A 15 -11.93 22.04 46.42
CA ALA A 15 -12.21 21.69 47.82
C ALA A 15 -12.16 20.17 48.04
N ALA A 16 -11.30 19.79 48.97
CA ALA A 16 -11.24 18.48 49.56
C ALA A 16 -12.23 18.41 50.74
N LEU A 17 -12.84 17.25 50.95
CA LEU A 17 -13.43 16.88 52.22
C LEU A 17 -13.15 15.42 52.55
N ALA A 18 -12.47 15.26 53.66
CA ALA A 18 -12.21 13.98 54.34
C ALA A 18 -13.38 13.67 55.27
N GLY A 19 -13.68 12.39 55.45
CA GLY A 19 -14.59 11.91 56.46
C GLY A 19 -14.28 10.46 56.85
N CYS A 20 -13.86 10.28 58.12
CA CYS A 20 -13.47 9.03 58.78
C CYS A 20 -14.66 8.19 59.20
N GLY A 21 -14.40 6.87 59.33
CA GLY A 21 -14.78 6.15 60.53
C GLY A 21 -15.62 4.87 60.36
N GLY A 22 -15.14 3.79 60.90
CA GLY A 22 -15.95 2.72 61.48
C GLY A 22 -15.63 1.28 61.02
N GLY A 23 -14.95 0.52 61.88
CA GLY A 23 -14.54 -0.86 61.69
C GLY A 23 -15.67 -1.88 61.91
N GLY A 24 -15.39 -3.12 61.52
CA GLY A 24 -16.21 -4.32 61.77
C GLY A 24 -15.64 -5.52 61.11
N SER A 25 -15.33 -6.52 61.94
CA SER A 25 -14.59 -7.75 61.70
C SER A 25 -15.25 -8.76 60.76
N ALA A 26 -14.37 -9.54 60.12
CA ALA A 26 -14.41 -10.96 59.79
C ALA A 26 -15.69 -11.56 59.18
N ASP A 27 -15.50 -12.07 57.97
CA ASP A 27 -15.69 -13.46 57.63
C ASP A 27 -15.26 -13.71 56.19
N THR A 28 -14.33 -14.66 56.03
CA THR A 28 -13.99 -15.26 54.74
C THR A 28 -15.05 -16.25 54.31
N PRO A 29 -15.41 -16.31 53.03
CA PRO A 29 -15.27 -17.55 52.29
C PRO A 29 -14.65 -17.37 50.91
N SER A 30 -13.71 -18.23 50.66
CA SER A 30 -13.36 -19.00 49.46
C SER A 30 -13.75 -18.46 48.09
N ALA A 31 -12.70 -18.24 47.34
CA ALA A 31 -12.46 -18.56 45.92
C ALA A 31 -13.63 -18.52 44.92
N GLY A 32 -13.56 -17.53 44.09
CA GLY A 32 -14.17 -17.50 42.80
C GLY A 32 -13.31 -16.62 41.87
N ALA A 33 -12.20 -17.18 41.39
CA ALA A 33 -11.39 -16.55 40.39
C ALA A 33 -12.17 -16.50 39.06
N SER A 34 -12.76 -15.36 38.77
CA SER A 34 -13.27 -15.05 37.44
C SER A 34 -12.07 -14.75 36.56
N SER A 35 -11.64 -15.74 35.80
CA SER A 35 -10.61 -15.60 34.77
C SER A 35 -11.11 -14.65 33.69
N ILE A 36 -10.51 -13.48 33.67
CA ILE A 36 -10.55 -12.60 32.47
C ILE A 36 -9.93 -13.40 31.34
N SER A 37 -10.75 -13.78 30.39
CA SER A 37 -10.34 -14.41 29.16
C SER A 37 -9.32 -13.51 28.47
N THR A 38 -8.05 -13.86 28.59
CA THR A 38 -6.95 -13.36 27.78
C THR A 38 -7.23 -13.68 26.33
N ALA A 39 -6.98 -12.69 25.47
CA ALA A 39 -7.06 -12.76 24.03
C ALA A 39 -6.62 -14.14 23.51
N ALA A 40 -7.47 -14.74 22.70
CA ALA A 40 -7.18 -15.99 22.02
C ALA A 40 -5.90 -15.80 21.20
N GLU A 41 -4.80 -16.36 21.68
CA GLU A 41 -3.65 -16.68 20.84
C GLU A 41 -4.16 -17.62 19.76
N VAL A 42 -4.23 -17.11 18.54
CA VAL A 42 -4.37 -17.96 17.36
C VAL A 42 -3.04 -18.70 17.23
N SER A 43 -2.89 -19.78 17.96
CA SER A 43 -1.87 -20.79 17.69
C SER A 43 -2.16 -21.36 16.31
N ILE A 44 -1.49 -20.81 15.29
CA ILE A 44 -1.36 -21.48 14.00
C ILE A 44 -0.50 -22.71 14.29
N SER A 45 -1.15 -23.85 14.53
CA SER A 45 -0.46 -25.11 14.57
C SER A 45 0.30 -25.25 13.26
N ALA A 46 1.61 -25.48 13.35
CA ALA A 46 2.43 -25.94 12.24
C ALA A 46 2.01 -27.40 11.92
N ALA A 47 0.79 -27.58 11.42
CA ALA A 47 0.47 -28.77 10.67
C ALA A 47 1.39 -28.73 9.46
N ALA A 48 2.24 -29.74 9.32
CA ALA A 48 3.09 -29.92 8.16
C ALA A 48 2.25 -29.68 6.90
N ALA A 49 2.43 -28.54 6.29
CA ALA A 49 1.80 -28.21 5.04
C ALA A 49 2.28 -29.28 4.07
N ALA A 50 1.39 -30.18 3.65
CA ALA A 50 1.50 -30.75 2.34
C ALA A 50 1.86 -29.56 1.44
N ALA A 51 2.93 -29.69 0.65
CA ALA A 51 3.44 -28.60 -0.15
C ALA A 51 2.30 -28.09 -1.04
N ASP A 52 1.59 -27.08 -0.54
CA ASP A 52 0.66 -26.35 -1.37
C ASP A 52 1.44 -25.91 -2.58
N PRO A 53 1.00 -26.21 -3.79
CA PRO A 53 1.66 -25.72 -4.96
C PRO A 53 1.68 -24.20 -4.82
N ILE A 54 2.82 -23.65 -4.40
CA ILE A 54 3.05 -22.22 -4.50
C ILE A 54 2.85 -21.93 -5.97
N LEU A 55 1.72 -21.32 -6.29
CA LEU A 55 1.34 -21.07 -7.66
C LEU A 55 2.51 -20.36 -8.32
N ASN A 56 2.91 -20.84 -9.47
CA ASN A 56 4.08 -20.36 -10.18
C ASN A 56 4.01 -18.83 -10.27
N GLN A 57 4.99 -18.12 -9.70
CA GLN A 57 5.04 -16.67 -9.71
C GLN A 57 5.28 -16.09 -11.11
N THR A 58 5.75 -16.93 -12.05
CA THR A 58 5.94 -16.55 -13.44
C THR A 58 4.63 -16.09 -14.05
N GLY A 59 4.63 -14.87 -14.58
CA GLY A 59 3.42 -14.25 -15.14
C GLY A 59 2.47 -13.65 -14.12
N ASN A 60 2.72 -13.80 -12.82
CA ASN A 60 1.89 -13.17 -11.78
C ASN A 60 1.98 -11.65 -11.88
N PRO A 61 0.82 -10.95 -12.03
CA PRO A 61 0.83 -9.51 -12.25
C PRO A 61 1.30 -8.69 -11.03
N ALA A 62 1.23 -9.23 -9.81
CA ALA A 62 1.76 -8.54 -8.63
C ALA A 62 3.31 -8.51 -8.65
N TYR A 63 3.97 -9.56 -9.14
CA TYR A 63 5.43 -9.62 -9.17
C TYR A 63 6.05 -8.74 -10.26
N LYS A 64 5.29 -8.33 -11.28
CA LYS A 64 5.74 -7.32 -12.24
C LYS A 64 5.96 -5.95 -11.60
N GLU A 65 5.32 -5.68 -10.48
CA GLU A 65 5.42 -4.39 -9.80
C GLU A 65 6.84 -4.08 -9.29
N ILE A 66 7.65 -5.09 -8.95
CA ILE A 66 9.04 -4.87 -8.52
C ILE A 66 10.06 -4.87 -9.68
N GLU A 67 9.63 -5.12 -10.92
CA GLU A 67 10.52 -5.15 -12.07
C GLU A 67 10.80 -3.76 -12.67
N ARG A 68 10.12 -2.72 -12.19
CA ARG A 68 10.25 -1.35 -12.72
C ARG A 68 11.65 -0.79 -12.63
N TYR A 69 12.45 -1.22 -11.66
CA TYR A 69 13.87 -0.81 -11.56
C TYR A 69 14.66 -1.11 -12.83
N LYS A 70 14.25 -2.11 -13.64
CA LYS A 70 14.92 -2.46 -14.89
C LYS A 70 14.94 -1.29 -15.88
N SER A 71 13.97 -0.39 -15.83
CA SER A 71 13.96 0.83 -16.64
C SER A 71 15.01 1.86 -16.19
N TRP A 72 15.60 1.69 -15.02
CA TRP A 72 16.66 2.55 -14.51
C TRP A 72 18.05 2.07 -14.90
N LEU A 73 18.17 0.80 -15.30
CA LEU A 73 19.43 0.21 -15.75
C LEU A 73 19.85 0.81 -17.09
N SER A 74 21.13 0.98 -17.24
CA SER A 74 21.73 1.42 -18.52
C SER A 74 21.52 0.40 -19.61
N THR A 75 21.38 0.86 -20.84
CA THR A 75 21.28 -0.01 -22.02
C THR A 75 22.50 -0.91 -22.11
N ASN A 76 22.32 -2.19 -22.44
CA ASN A 76 23.38 -3.21 -22.44
C ASN A 76 24.06 -3.39 -21.07
N SER A 77 23.26 -3.57 -20.03
CA SER A 77 23.68 -3.62 -18.61
C SER A 77 24.85 -4.58 -18.29
N ASN A 78 25.20 -5.47 -19.21
CA ASN A 78 26.33 -6.40 -19.05
C ASN A 78 27.68 -5.85 -19.57
N SER A 79 27.73 -4.66 -20.13
CA SER A 79 28.99 -4.01 -20.52
C SER A 79 29.61 -3.26 -19.34
N ASP A 80 30.94 -3.12 -19.33
CA ASP A 80 31.68 -2.37 -18.32
C ASP A 80 31.24 -0.90 -18.26
N ALA A 81 30.96 -0.30 -19.42
CA ALA A 81 30.50 1.08 -19.50
C ALA A 81 29.11 1.26 -18.87
N ALA A 82 28.19 0.33 -19.15
CA ALA A 82 26.86 0.33 -18.55
C ALA A 82 26.92 0.10 -17.03
N LEU A 83 27.77 -0.83 -16.57
CA LEU A 83 27.98 -1.05 -15.15
C LEU A 83 28.57 0.18 -14.47
N ALA A 84 29.51 0.90 -15.10
CA ALA A 84 30.05 2.14 -14.58
C ALA A 84 28.99 3.24 -14.41
N ALA A 85 28.09 3.38 -15.41
CA ALA A 85 26.97 4.31 -15.34
C ALA A 85 25.97 3.92 -14.24
N ASP A 86 25.62 2.64 -14.12
CA ASP A 86 24.74 2.13 -13.08
C ASP A 86 25.34 2.33 -11.68
N LYS A 87 26.66 2.12 -11.51
CA LYS A 87 27.39 2.42 -10.25
C LYS A 87 27.33 3.90 -9.91
N THR A 88 27.49 4.79 -10.88
CA THR A 88 27.35 6.24 -10.65
C THR A 88 25.97 6.57 -10.13
N LYS A 89 24.91 6.06 -10.77
CA LYS A 89 23.53 6.23 -10.31
C LYS A 89 23.31 5.63 -8.92
N ALA A 90 23.81 4.42 -8.67
CA ALA A 90 23.71 3.77 -7.36
C ALA A 90 24.38 4.59 -6.26
N THR A 91 25.56 5.17 -6.53
CA THR A 91 26.26 6.07 -5.60
C THR A 91 25.43 7.33 -5.31
N ASN A 92 24.81 7.91 -6.35
CA ASN A 92 23.91 9.04 -6.16
C ASN A 92 22.71 8.64 -5.28
N ILE A 93 22.04 7.52 -5.57
CA ILE A 93 20.93 7.01 -4.76
C ILE A 93 21.35 6.87 -3.30
N VAL A 94 22.47 6.22 -3.02
CA VAL A 94 22.97 6.07 -1.64
C VAL A 94 23.13 7.42 -0.94
N SER A 95 23.62 8.45 -1.64
CA SER A 95 23.78 9.80 -1.06
C SER A 95 22.43 10.45 -0.69
N TRP A 96 21.35 10.17 -1.42
CA TRP A 96 20.00 10.69 -1.15
C TRP A 96 19.24 9.90 -0.08
N GLN A 97 19.80 8.80 0.44
CA GLN A 97 19.13 8.01 1.48
C GLN A 97 18.93 8.82 2.77
N MET A 98 17.69 8.88 3.24
CA MET A 98 17.37 9.57 4.51
C MET A 98 17.92 8.80 5.73
N PRO A 99 18.09 9.45 6.89
CA PRO A 99 18.63 8.83 8.10
C PRO A 99 17.87 7.57 8.55
N HIS A 100 16.55 7.56 8.39
CA HIS A 100 15.70 6.41 8.72
C HIS A 100 15.72 5.28 7.66
N GLY A 101 16.45 5.44 6.55
CA GLY A 101 16.64 4.42 5.53
C GLY A 101 15.76 4.54 4.28
N GLY A 102 14.65 5.25 4.36
CA GLY A 102 13.73 5.42 3.23
C GLY A 102 14.23 6.41 2.18
N PHE A 103 13.52 6.42 1.05
CA PHE A 103 13.73 7.33 -0.06
C PHE A 103 12.43 8.09 -0.37
N TYR A 104 12.57 9.23 -1.06
CA TYR A 104 11.45 9.95 -1.64
C TYR A 104 11.18 9.47 -3.07
N LYS A 105 10.06 9.86 -3.65
CA LYS A 105 9.54 9.36 -4.94
C LYS A 105 9.95 10.20 -6.17
N LEU A 106 11.10 10.84 -6.16
CA LEU A 106 11.59 11.66 -7.28
C LEU A 106 12.90 11.11 -7.87
N PRO A 107 12.83 10.12 -8.79
CA PRO A 107 14.03 9.51 -9.38
C PRO A 107 14.96 10.51 -10.09
N ALA A 108 14.43 11.64 -10.53
CA ALA A 108 15.23 12.69 -11.17
C ALA A 108 16.31 13.28 -10.25
N TRP A 109 16.13 13.20 -8.94
CA TRP A 109 17.15 13.63 -7.98
C TRP A 109 18.42 12.79 -8.05
N TYR A 110 18.34 11.54 -8.46
CA TYR A 110 19.47 10.63 -8.58
C TYR A 110 20.38 10.89 -9.80
N ASN A 111 20.06 11.90 -10.61
CA ASN A 111 20.94 12.34 -11.70
C ASN A 111 22.22 13.02 -11.18
N ALA A 112 22.24 13.45 -9.92
CA ALA A 112 23.39 14.02 -9.24
C ALA A 112 23.46 13.50 -7.80
N PRO A 113 24.64 13.51 -7.14
CA PRO A 113 24.73 13.19 -5.73
C PRO A 113 24.04 14.27 -4.89
N TRP A 114 23.56 13.90 -3.71
CA TRP A 114 23.04 14.85 -2.74
C TRP A 114 24.13 15.83 -2.32
N ASN A 115 23.80 17.10 -2.26
CA ASN A 115 24.74 18.19 -1.99
C ASN A 115 25.02 18.43 -0.49
N GLY A 116 24.46 17.60 0.40
CA GLY A 116 24.65 17.71 1.85
C GLY A 116 23.70 18.68 2.55
N SER A 117 22.92 19.49 1.84
CA SER A 117 22.05 20.52 2.43
C SER A 117 20.61 20.54 1.89
N ALA A 118 20.38 20.12 0.65
CA ALA A 118 19.04 20.06 0.08
C ALA A 118 18.14 19.08 0.86
N SER A 119 16.85 19.39 0.92
CA SER A 119 15.87 18.44 1.44
C SER A 119 15.84 17.17 0.59
N ARG A 120 15.81 16.00 1.24
CA ARG A 120 15.70 14.68 0.61
C ARG A 120 14.26 14.21 0.50
N SER A 121 13.29 15.04 0.89
CA SER A 121 11.85 14.80 0.75
C SER A 121 11.12 16.13 0.59
N GLU A 122 10.03 16.12 -0.15
CA GLU A 122 9.06 17.23 -0.15
C GLU A 122 7.98 17.02 0.92
N TRP A 123 8.03 15.92 1.64
CA TRP A 123 7.07 15.56 2.66
C TRP A 123 7.74 15.53 4.03
N PHE A 124 7.06 16.16 4.98
CA PHE A 124 7.57 16.31 6.33
C PHE A 124 6.55 15.82 7.36
N GLY A 125 7.05 15.21 8.40
CA GLY A 125 6.33 14.82 9.60
C GLY A 125 6.49 15.82 10.74
N ALA A 126 6.36 15.34 11.97
CA ALA A 126 6.57 16.14 13.15
C ALA A 126 7.99 16.72 13.18
N ASN A 127 8.12 17.95 13.66
CA ASN A 127 9.42 18.64 13.85
C ASN A 127 10.27 18.75 12.57
N GLY A 128 9.63 18.75 11.39
CA GLY A 128 10.33 18.87 10.13
C GLY A 128 11.12 17.63 9.70
N VAL A 129 10.82 16.46 10.27
CA VAL A 129 11.46 15.19 9.86
C VAL A 129 11.05 14.85 8.44
N GLU A 130 12.01 14.64 7.56
CA GLU A 130 11.79 14.19 6.19
C GLU A 130 11.12 12.81 6.17
N LEU A 131 10.11 12.63 5.32
CA LEU A 131 9.37 11.38 5.22
C LEU A 131 9.83 10.55 4.01
N GLY A 132 10.19 9.30 4.26
CA GLY A 132 10.33 8.28 3.22
C GLY A 132 8.97 7.72 2.82
N THR A 133 8.90 7.06 1.66
CA THR A 133 7.63 6.59 1.11
C THR A 133 7.76 5.30 0.34
N ILE A 134 6.64 4.56 0.24
CA ILE A 134 6.43 3.46 -0.72
C ILE A 134 5.50 3.87 -1.88
N ASP A 135 5.09 5.15 -1.92
CA ASP A 135 4.27 5.69 -3.00
C ASP A 135 5.07 5.82 -4.31
N ASN A 136 4.39 5.68 -5.45
CA ASN A 136 4.99 5.81 -6.79
C ASN A 136 6.34 5.06 -6.92
N ASP A 137 6.38 3.83 -6.44
CA ASP A 137 7.55 2.94 -6.50
C ASP A 137 8.73 3.34 -5.58
N GLY A 138 8.62 4.43 -4.82
CA GLY A 138 9.67 4.91 -3.92
C GLY A 138 10.10 3.84 -2.91
N THR A 139 11.35 3.87 -2.52
CA THR A 139 12.07 2.92 -1.65
C THR A 139 12.18 1.51 -2.22
N VAL A 140 11.10 0.96 -2.81
CA VAL A 140 11.10 -0.40 -3.40
C VAL A 140 12.00 -0.48 -4.64
N THR A 141 11.90 0.50 -5.52
CA THR A 141 12.71 0.54 -6.74
C THR A 141 14.18 0.75 -6.44
N GLU A 142 14.50 1.59 -5.45
CA GLU A 142 15.86 1.81 -4.99
C GLU A 142 16.48 0.53 -4.44
N ILE A 143 15.75 -0.23 -3.60
CA ILE A 143 16.22 -1.51 -3.07
C ILE A 143 16.54 -2.49 -4.20
N MET A 144 15.63 -2.64 -5.18
CA MET A 144 15.82 -3.54 -6.31
C MET A 144 17.01 -3.12 -7.19
N PHE A 145 17.13 -1.82 -7.51
CA PHE A 145 18.23 -1.29 -8.31
C PHE A 145 19.57 -1.44 -7.61
N LEU A 146 19.66 -1.07 -6.34
CA LEU A 146 20.89 -1.20 -5.53
C LEU A 146 21.30 -2.67 -5.40
N GLY A 147 20.31 -3.57 -5.26
CA GLY A 147 20.56 -5.02 -5.24
C GLY A 147 21.15 -5.53 -6.54
N ASP A 148 20.60 -5.11 -7.69
CA ASP A 148 21.10 -5.50 -9.01
C ASP A 148 22.52 -4.97 -9.23
N VAL A 149 22.79 -3.70 -8.94
CA VAL A 149 24.13 -3.12 -9.11
C VAL A 149 25.13 -3.76 -8.14
N TYR A 150 24.72 -4.10 -6.91
CA TYR A 150 25.56 -4.87 -5.99
C TYR A 150 25.91 -6.25 -6.53
N ALA A 151 24.93 -6.99 -7.03
CA ALA A 151 25.14 -8.34 -7.57
C ALA A 151 26.15 -8.37 -8.71
N ARG A 152 26.23 -7.30 -9.51
CA ARG A 152 27.17 -7.16 -10.63
C ARG A 152 28.52 -6.54 -10.24
N SER A 153 28.58 -5.72 -9.17
CA SER A 153 29.77 -4.93 -8.82
C SER A 153 30.47 -5.36 -7.54
N GLY A 154 29.80 -6.10 -6.65
CA GLY A 154 30.30 -6.44 -5.33
C GLY A 154 30.44 -5.23 -4.38
N THR A 155 29.93 -4.03 -4.75
CA THR A 155 30.11 -2.80 -3.96
C THR A 155 29.23 -2.81 -2.71
N VAL A 156 29.82 -3.08 -1.56
CA VAL A 156 29.15 -3.32 -0.27
C VAL A 156 28.22 -2.19 0.14
N ALA A 157 28.56 -0.92 -0.15
CA ALA A 157 27.73 0.24 0.17
C ALA A 157 26.32 0.16 -0.43
N TYR A 158 26.16 -0.45 -1.61
CA TYR A 158 24.84 -0.59 -2.25
C TYR A 158 23.98 -1.62 -1.53
N ARG A 159 24.58 -2.77 -1.14
CA ARG A 159 23.89 -3.76 -0.30
C ARG A 159 23.47 -3.18 1.04
N ASP A 160 24.36 -2.45 1.71
CA ASP A 160 24.10 -1.92 3.03
C ASP A 160 23.02 -0.83 3.00
N SER A 161 23.00 0.01 1.94
CA SER A 161 21.91 0.96 1.70
C SER A 161 20.59 0.23 1.43
N ALA A 162 20.58 -0.81 0.62
CA ALA A 162 19.37 -1.62 0.36
C ALA A 162 18.87 -2.31 1.64
N ARG A 163 19.76 -2.83 2.50
CA ARG A 163 19.41 -3.40 3.81
C ARG A 163 18.75 -2.37 4.72
N LYS A 164 19.31 -1.17 4.79
CA LYS A 164 18.77 -0.06 5.58
C LYS A 164 17.40 0.38 5.06
N ALA A 165 17.21 0.41 3.74
CA ALA A 165 15.92 0.70 3.12
C ALA A 165 14.89 -0.42 3.37
N MET A 166 15.32 -1.67 3.43
CA MET A 166 14.45 -2.78 3.82
C MET A 166 14.02 -2.65 5.29
N ASP A 167 14.92 -2.28 6.18
CA ASP A 167 14.57 -2.02 7.59
C ASP A 167 13.59 -0.85 7.72
N PHE A 168 13.68 0.17 6.87
CA PHE A 168 12.69 1.23 6.78
C PHE A 168 11.29 0.67 6.46
N ILE A 169 11.14 -0.20 5.44
CA ILE A 169 9.86 -0.82 5.10
C ILE A 169 9.32 -1.66 6.27
N LEU A 170 10.19 -2.42 6.94
CA LEU A 170 9.80 -3.24 8.09
C LEU A 170 9.38 -2.39 9.31
N ASN A 171 10.01 -1.24 9.51
CA ASN A 171 9.71 -0.33 10.62
C ASN A 171 8.44 0.50 10.39
N MET A 172 8.01 0.69 9.14
CA MET A 172 6.76 1.42 8.86
C MET A 172 5.51 0.56 9.05
N GLN A 173 5.66 -0.76 9.17
CA GLN A 173 4.50 -1.65 9.31
C GLN A 173 3.80 -1.46 10.66
N TYR A 174 2.49 -1.28 10.61
CA TYR A 174 1.65 -1.26 11.81
C TYR A 174 1.58 -2.65 12.47
N SER A 175 1.33 -2.69 13.76
CA SER A 175 1.14 -3.96 14.50
C SER A 175 -0.01 -4.81 13.94
N SER A 176 -0.98 -4.19 13.29
CA SER A 176 -2.06 -4.87 12.55
C SER A 176 -1.60 -5.55 11.25
N GLY A 177 -0.41 -5.25 10.76
CA GLY A 177 0.17 -5.80 9.53
C GLY A 177 0.08 -4.88 8.30
N GLY A 178 -0.68 -3.78 8.37
CA GLY A 178 -0.79 -2.83 7.27
C GLY A 178 0.44 -1.94 7.11
N LEU A 179 0.67 -1.42 5.90
CA LEU A 179 1.73 -0.45 5.60
C LEU A 179 1.10 0.90 5.23
N PRO A 180 1.50 2.01 5.91
CA PRO A 180 1.09 3.36 5.49
C PRO A 180 1.81 3.79 4.21
N GLN A 181 1.44 4.95 3.69
CA GLN A 181 2.09 5.52 2.51
C GLN A 181 3.48 6.08 2.81
N VAL A 182 3.67 6.59 4.02
CA VAL A 182 4.89 7.31 4.44
C VAL A 182 5.35 6.86 5.82
N TYR A 183 6.65 7.03 6.09
CA TYR A 183 7.24 6.84 7.41
C TYR A 183 8.43 7.78 7.61
N PRO A 184 8.62 8.37 8.80
CA PRO A 184 7.70 8.33 9.96
C PRO A 184 6.29 8.83 9.66
N ALA A 185 5.35 8.62 10.58
CA ALA A 185 3.97 9.05 10.38
C ALA A 185 3.86 10.58 10.27
N ARG A 186 2.92 11.07 9.46
CA ARG A 186 2.54 12.50 9.50
C ARG A 186 1.80 12.82 10.78
N THR A 187 1.91 14.06 11.19
CA THR A 187 1.10 14.58 12.31
C THR A 187 -0.38 14.66 11.92
N GLY A 188 -1.25 14.40 12.89
CA GLY A 188 -2.70 14.51 12.73
C GLY A 188 -3.32 13.43 11.85
N THR A 189 -4.49 13.71 11.30
CA THR A 189 -5.33 12.79 10.53
C THR A 189 -5.00 12.79 9.03
N SER A 190 -3.75 12.62 8.67
CA SER A 190 -3.38 12.54 7.25
C SER A 190 -3.76 11.20 6.63
N TYR A 191 -4.32 11.22 5.43
CA TYR A 191 -4.63 9.99 4.68
C TYR A 191 -3.39 9.13 4.41
N SER A 192 -2.19 9.73 4.36
CA SER A 192 -0.94 9.00 4.15
C SER A 192 -0.53 8.12 5.35
N ASN A 193 -1.22 8.27 6.50
CA ASN A 193 -1.11 7.38 7.65
C ASN A 193 -2.08 6.19 7.57
N TYR A 194 -3.01 6.17 6.64
CA TYR A 194 -3.83 4.99 6.42
C TYR A 194 -3.02 3.89 5.72
N VAL A 195 -3.43 2.64 5.92
CA VAL A 195 -2.87 1.53 5.15
C VAL A 195 -3.20 1.73 3.69
N THR A 196 -2.17 1.68 2.84
CA THR A 196 -2.29 2.12 1.46
C THR A 196 -2.09 1.00 0.45
N PHE A 197 -3.16 0.61 -0.21
CA PHE A 197 -3.11 -0.20 -1.43
C PHE A 197 -3.04 0.66 -2.69
N ASN A 198 -3.37 1.97 -2.58
CA ASN A 198 -3.35 2.89 -3.71
C ASN A 198 -2.07 2.75 -4.54
N ASP A 199 -2.24 2.74 -5.86
CA ASP A 199 -1.15 2.56 -6.84
C ASP A 199 -0.26 1.33 -6.55
N ASN A 200 -0.84 0.28 -5.95
CA ASN A 200 -0.20 -0.98 -5.57
C ASN A 200 0.93 -0.85 -4.52
N ALA A 201 1.00 0.25 -3.78
CA ALA A 201 2.12 0.57 -2.91
C ALA A 201 2.43 -0.55 -1.90
N MET A 202 1.46 -0.93 -1.06
CA MET A 202 1.66 -2.02 -0.10
C MET A 202 1.95 -3.36 -0.79
N VAL A 203 1.21 -3.70 -1.86
CA VAL A 203 1.42 -4.98 -2.58
C VAL A 203 2.83 -5.05 -3.13
N ARG A 204 3.34 -3.97 -3.68
CA ARG A 204 4.73 -3.88 -4.19
C ARG A 204 5.75 -4.13 -3.09
N ALA A 205 5.57 -3.51 -1.93
CA ALA A 205 6.43 -3.75 -0.76
C ALA A 205 6.36 -5.23 -0.31
N LEU A 206 5.17 -5.82 -0.23
CA LEU A 206 5.01 -7.22 0.15
C LEU A 206 5.63 -8.20 -0.85
N VAL A 207 5.54 -7.92 -2.14
CA VAL A 207 6.20 -8.72 -3.18
C VAL A 207 7.71 -8.61 -3.08
N LEU A 208 8.25 -7.43 -2.76
CA LEU A 208 9.68 -7.24 -2.48
C LEU A 208 10.12 -8.09 -1.29
N LEU A 209 9.37 -8.07 -0.18
CA LEU A 209 9.66 -8.89 1.00
C LEU A 209 9.68 -10.38 0.65
N ASP A 210 8.69 -10.87 -0.08
CA ASP A 210 8.62 -12.27 -0.52
C ASP A 210 9.79 -12.66 -1.43
N HIS A 211 10.15 -11.77 -2.35
CA HIS A 211 11.27 -11.95 -3.25
C HIS A 211 12.61 -12.07 -2.48
N ALA A 212 12.79 -11.22 -1.47
CA ALA A 212 13.96 -11.21 -0.60
C ALA A 212 14.02 -12.46 0.33
N VAL A 213 12.89 -12.85 0.93
CA VAL A 213 12.79 -14.07 1.75
C VAL A 213 13.17 -15.31 0.95
N LYS A 214 12.71 -15.39 -0.29
CA LYS A 214 13.01 -16.49 -1.22
C LYS A 214 14.40 -16.40 -1.85
N GLN A 215 15.21 -15.44 -1.47
CA GLN A 215 16.57 -15.20 -1.98
C GLN A 215 16.64 -15.21 -3.51
N LYS A 216 15.62 -14.67 -4.17
CA LYS A 216 15.62 -14.55 -5.63
C LYS A 216 16.51 -13.39 -6.06
N ALA A 217 17.13 -13.53 -7.24
CA ALA A 217 17.97 -12.47 -7.80
C ALA A 217 17.21 -11.13 -7.82
N PRO A 218 17.86 -10.02 -7.41
CA PRO A 218 19.29 -9.88 -7.10
C PRO A 218 19.70 -10.22 -5.65
N PHE A 219 18.79 -10.69 -4.79
CA PHE A 219 19.00 -10.88 -3.35
C PHE A 219 19.45 -12.30 -2.98
N THR A 220 20.35 -12.87 -3.75
CA THR A 220 20.88 -14.23 -3.51
C THR A 220 21.83 -14.30 -2.32
N GLY A 221 21.98 -15.51 -1.74
CA GLY A 221 22.92 -15.75 -0.64
C GLY A 221 22.60 -14.93 0.62
N ASP A 222 23.61 -14.27 1.15
CA ASP A 222 23.55 -13.46 2.36
C ASP A 222 23.25 -11.97 2.10
N PHE A 223 22.68 -11.62 0.93
CA PHE A 223 22.32 -10.23 0.63
C PHE A 223 21.53 -9.59 1.77
N PHE A 224 20.51 -10.27 2.27
CA PHE A 224 19.85 -9.95 3.53
C PHE A 224 20.25 -10.96 4.61
N THR A 225 20.44 -10.50 5.84
CA THR A 225 20.77 -11.37 6.97
C THR A 225 19.62 -12.33 7.29
N SER A 226 19.91 -13.45 7.96
CA SER A 226 18.87 -14.37 8.44
C SER A 226 17.85 -13.66 9.37
N ALA A 227 18.33 -12.77 10.24
CA ALA A 227 17.47 -11.95 11.10
C ALA A 227 16.53 -11.05 10.29
N GLN A 228 17.01 -10.38 9.24
CA GLN A 228 16.16 -9.59 8.35
C GLN A 228 15.14 -10.47 7.63
N ARG A 229 15.53 -11.64 7.11
CA ARG A 229 14.59 -12.55 6.45
C ARG A 229 13.50 -13.07 7.40
N THR A 230 13.85 -13.35 8.65
CA THR A 230 12.85 -13.70 9.68
C THR A 230 11.86 -12.55 9.92
N ARG A 231 12.33 -11.30 10.05
CA ARG A 231 11.45 -10.12 10.17
C ARG A 231 10.55 -9.95 8.96
N MET A 232 11.08 -10.13 7.74
CA MET A 232 10.29 -10.07 6.49
C MET A 232 9.20 -11.14 6.45
N THR A 233 9.52 -12.38 6.88
CA THR A 233 8.54 -13.47 6.94
C THR A 233 7.42 -13.15 7.92
N ASN A 234 7.74 -12.63 9.10
CA ASN A 234 6.75 -12.21 10.07
C ASN A 234 5.89 -11.05 9.54
N ALA A 235 6.53 -10.08 8.90
CA ALA A 235 5.84 -8.95 8.27
C ALA A 235 4.85 -9.40 7.17
N LEU A 236 5.23 -10.37 6.35
CA LEU A 236 4.35 -10.97 5.34
C LEU A 236 3.14 -11.67 5.98
N ASN A 237 3.35 -12.43 7.04
CA ASN A 237 2.26 -13.13 7.72
C ASN A 237 1.26 -12.14 8.35
N LEU A 238 1.74 -11.10 9.02
CA LEU A 238 0.90 -10.02 9.56
C LEU A 238 0.12 -9.30 8.44
N ALA A 239 0.79 -9.01 7.32
CA ALA A 239 0.15 -8.33 6.19
C ALA A 239 -0.95 -9.17 5.54
N VAL A 240 -0.78 -10.49 5.41
CA VAL A 240 -1.84 -11.39 4.95
C VAL A 240 -3.03 -11.33 5.90
N GLY A 241 -2.80 -11.37 7.21
CA GLY A 241 -3.87 -11.20 8.21
C GLY A 241 -4.63 -9.87 8.03
N TYR A 242 -3.88 -8.77 7.86
CA TYR A 242 -4.48 -7.46 7.58
C TYR A 242 -5.36 -7.46 6.31
N ILE A 243 -4.83 -8.00 5.21
CA ILE A 243 -5.55 -8.09 3.93
C ILE A 243 -6.86 -8.86 4.09
N LEU A 244 -6.85 -10.01 4.80
CA LEU A 244 -8.04 -10.82 5.00
C LEU A 244 -9.10 -10.09 5.84
N ASN A 245 -8.69 -9.31 6.84
CA ASN A 245 -9.57 -8.53 7.72
C ASN A 245 -10.12 -7.27 7.02
N ALA A 246 -9.33 -6.66 6.14
CA ALA A 246 -9.72 -5.46 5.41
C ALA A 246 -10.61 -5.74 4.19
N GLN A 247 -10.83 -6.99 3.81
CA GLN A 247 -11.68 -7.34 2.67
C GLN A 247 -13.13 -6.92 2.92
N ILE A 248 -13.67 -6.09 2.02
CA ILE A 248 -15.00 -5.53 2.15
C ILE A 248 -16.04 -6.63 2.00
N VAL A 249 -17.00 -6.64 2.91
CA VAL A 249 -18.17 -7.53 2.89
C VAL A 249 -19.39 -6.74 2.46
N GLN A 250 -20.09 -7.21 1.44
CA GLN A 250 -21.34 -6.65 0.93
C GLN A 250 -22.42 -7.72 1.02
N ASN A 251 -23.50 -7.45 1.74
CA ASN A 251 -24.62 -8.40 1.93
C ASN A 251 -24.15 -9.79 2.42
N GLY A 252 -23.20 -9.82 3.34
CA GLY A 252 -22.65 -11.06 3.87
C GLY A 252 -21.61 -11.77 2.99
N VAL A 253 -21.34 -11.25 1.79
CA VAL A 253 -20.38 -11.82 0.83
C VAL A 253 -19.11 -10.98 0.78
N LYS A 254 -17.95 -11.62 0.88
CA LYS A 254 -16.66 -10.97 0.65
C LYS A 254 -16.55 -10.51 -0.80
N THR A 255 -16.00 -9.30 -1.00
CA THR A 255 -15.78 -8.71 -2.33
C THR A 255 -14.30 -8.38 -2.54
N VAL A 256 -13.95 -7.12 -2.59
CA VAL A 256 -12.59 -6.61 -2.84
C VAL A 256 -12.19 -5.59 -1.77
N TRP A 257 -11.14 -4.82 -2.00
CA TRP A 257 -10.57 -3.87 -1.04
C TRP A 257 -10.73 -2.43 -1.51
N CYS A 258 -10.67 -1.50 -0.57
CA CYS A 258 -10.50 -0.08 -0.84
C CYS A 258 -9.03 0.24 -1.16
N ALA A 259 -8.78 1.38 -1.77
CA ALA A 259 -7.42 1.88 -2.01
C ALA A 259 -6.70 2.27 -0.70
N GLN A 260 -7.44 2.71 0.32
CA GLN A 260 -6.95 2.95 1.67
C GLN A 260 -7.87 2.31 2.72
N HIS A 261 -7.26 1.86 3.82
CA HIS A 261 -7.98 1.28 4.95
C HIS A 261 -7.44 1.81 6.28
N ASP A 262 -8.31 1.83 7.27
CA ASP A 262 -7.93 2.18 8.65
C ASP A 262 -6.96 1.13 9.22
N PRO A 263 -5.85 1.55 9.86
CA PRO A 263 -4.86 0.62 10.40
C PRO A 263 -5.35 -0.20 11.60
N VAL A 264 -6.45 0.19 12.26
CA VAL A 264 -6.93 -0.43 13.49
C VAL A 264 -8.21 -1.22 13.26
N ASN A 265 -9.22 -0.60 12.65
CA ASN A 265 -10.53 -1.22 12.47
C ASN A 265 -10.78 -1.73 11.04
N PHE A 266 -9.78 -1.66 10.16
CA PHE A 266 -9.81 -2.17 8.79
C PHE A 266 -10.84 -1.50 7.86
N ALA A 267 -11.55 -0.48 8.32
CA ALA A 267 -12.60 0.18 7.55
C ALA A 267 -12.03 0.86 6.29
N PRO A 268 -12.76 0.86 5.16
CA PRO A 268 -12.40 1.64 3.99
C PRO A 268 -12.25 3.13 4.33
N ARG A 269 -11.19 3.76 3.81
CA ARG A 269 -10.89 5.18 4.02
C ARG A 269 -10.72 5.89 2.68
N GLY A 270 -11.10 7.16 2.66
CA GLY A 270 -10.79 8.07 1.56
C GLY A 270 -9.40 8.67 1.69
N ALA A 271 -8.94 9.30 0.62
CA ALA A 271 -7.69 10.05 0.61
C ALA A 271 -7.92 11.49 0.14
N ARG A 272 -7.62 11.81 -1.12
CA ARG A 272 -7.91 13.13 -1.68
C ARG A 272 -9.42 13.28 -1.94
N SER A 273 -9.89 14.50 -2.15
CA SER A 273 -11.32 14.82 -2.33
C SER A 273 -12.05 13.92 -3.34
N HIS A 274 -11.34 13.50 -4.39
CA HIS A 274 -11.86 12.63 -5.45
C HIS A 274 -11.58 11.13 -5.21
N GLU A 275 -10.96 10.75 -4.11
CA GLU A 275 -10.66 9.37 -3.72
C GLU A 275 -11.50 8.98 -2.50
N LEU A 276 -12.78 8.79 -2.76
CA LEU A 276 -13.75 8.46 -1.71
C LEU A 276 -13.61 6.98 -1.28
N PRO A 277 -14.04 6.63 -0.05
CA PRO A 277 -14.11 5.22 0.36
C PRO A 277 -14.92 4.39 -0.63
N SER A 278 -14.32 3.32 -1.15
CA SER A 278 -14.86 2.56 -2.28
C SER A 278 -14.32 1.13 -2.33
N LYS A 279 -14.95 0.28 -3.10
CA LYS A 279 -14.31 -0.94 -3.60
C LYS A 279 -13.43 -0.56 -4.78
N SER A 280 -12.14 -0.88 -4.73
CA SER A 280 -11.20 -0.54 -5.80
C SER A 280 -11.11 -1.63 -6.85
N GLY A 281 -11.49 -1.30 -8.09
CA GLY A 281 -11.30 -2.18 -9.23
C GLY A 281 -9.85 -2.27 -9.70
N LYS A 282 -9.00 -1.28 -9.37
CA LYS A 282 -7.60 -1.23 -9.81
C LYS A 282 -6.69 -2.03 -8.88
N GLU A 283 -6.62 -1.61 -7.64
CA GLU A 283 -5.66 -2.11 -6.66
C GLU A 283 -5.97 -3.54 -6.23
N SER A 284 -7.25 -3.90 -6.12
CA SER A 284 -7.68 -5.24 -5.68
C SER A 284 -7.17 -6.37 -6.57
N ALA A 285 -7.01 -6.14 -7.87
CA ALA A 285 -6.47 -7.16 -8.78
C ALA A 285 -5.04 -7.59 -8.38
N ARG A 286 -4.22 -6.66 -7.90
CA ARG A 286 -2.86 -6.95 -7.43
C ARG A 286 -2.85 -7.61 -6.06
N ILE A 287 -3.80 -7.24 -5.18
CA ILE A 287 -3.98 -7.90 -3.87
C ILE A 287 -4.34 -9.37 -4.08
N VAL A 288 -5.31 -9.67 -4.96
CA VAL A 288 -5.68 -11.06 -5.28
C VAL A 288 -4.49 -11.84 -5.83
N ALA A 289 -3.78 -11.26 -6.82
CA ALA A 289 -2.61 -11.89 -7.42
C ALA A 289 -1.51 -12.18 -6.38
N PHE A 290 -1.31 -11.29 -5.40
CA PHE A 290 -0.41 -11.53 -4.28
C PHE A 290 -0.90 -12.66 -3.37
N LEU A 291 -2.18 -12.67 -2.96
CA LEU A 291 -2.76 -13.73 -2.14
C LEU A 291 -2.62 -15.12 -2.77
N MET A 292 -2.76 -15.22 -4.09
CA MET A 292 -2.56 -16.47 -4.83
C MET A 292 -1.14 -17.03 -4.73
N THR A 293 -0.15 -16.24 -4.32
CA THR A 293 1.23 -16.70 -4.09
C THR A 293 1.55 -17.03 -2.63
N ARG A 294 0.56 -16.92 -1.76
CA ARG A 294 0.69 -17.29 -0.33
C ARG A 294 0.27 -18.74 -0.10
N PRO A 295 0.65 -19.35 1.04
CA PRO A 295 0.07 -20.62 1.44
C PRO A 295 -1.45 -20.56 1.38
N GLN A 296 -2.08 -21.50 0.68
CA GLN A 296 -3.51 -21.49 0.38
C GLN A 296 -4.33 -22.06 1.54
N SER A 297 -4.23 -21.43 2.72
CA SER A 297 -5.16 -21.73 3.80
C SER A 297 -6.61 -21.50 3.34
N ALA A 298 -7.57 -22.16 3.99
CA ALA A 298 -9.00 -22.00 3.66
C ALA A 298 -9.41 -20.51 3.60
N ALA A 299 -8.88 -19.66 4.51
CA ALA A 299 -9.17 -18.23 4.55
C ALA A 299 -8.58 -17.47 3.35
N VAL A 300 -7.34 -17.76 2.97
CA VAL A 300 -6.66 -17.13 1.82
C VAL A 300 -7.36 -17.53 0.52
N ALA A 301 -7.60 -18.84 0.35
CA ALA A 301 -8.28 -19.34 -0.85
C ALA A 301 -9.70 -18.78 -0.98
N ALA A 302 -10.49 -18.76 0.09
CA ALA A 302 -11.83 -18.18 0.08
C ALA A 302 -11.82 -16.68 -0.24
N SER A 303 -10.88 -15.93 0.33
CA SER A 303 -10.70 -14.50 0.06
C SER A 303 -10.38 -14.22 -1.41
N ALA A 304 -9.42 -14.92 -1.97
CA ALA A 304 -9.02 -14.76 -3.37
C ALA A 304 -10.15 -15.16 -4.32
N LYS A 305 -10.80 -16.32 -4.10
CA LYS A 305 -11.93 -16.79 -4.93
C LYS A 305 -13.11 -15.83 -4.90
N ALA A 306 -13.46 -15.28 -3.73
CA ALA A 306 -14.53 -14.31 -3.60
C ALA A 306 -14.24 -13.04 -4.43
N ALA A 307 -13.01 -12.52 -4.37
CA ALA A 307 -12.62 -11.36 -5.15
C ALA A 307 -12.59 -11.66 -6.67
N ILE A 308 -12.12 -12.83 -7.08
CA ILE A 308 -12.17 -13.26 -8.49
C ILE A 308 -13.61 -13.34 -9.00
N ALA A 309 -14.52 -13.89 -8.18
CA ALA A 309 -15.94 -13.95 -8.51
C ALA A 309 -16.54 -12.54 -8.66
N TRP A 310 -16.18 -11.61 -7.77
CA TRP A 310 -16.57 -10.20 -7.88
C TRP A 310 -16.11 -9.57 -9.21
N TYR A 311 -14.84 -9.73 -9.57
CA TYR A 311 -14.31 -9.24 -10.86
C TYR A 311 -15.03 -9.84 -12.08
N ASN A 312 -15.50 -11.07 -11.96
CA ASN A 312 -16.18 -11.78 -13.06
C ASN A 312 -17.68 -11.47 -13.15
N SER A 313 -18.25 -10.78 -12.15
CA SER A 313 -19.66 -10.40 -12.14
C SER A 313 -20.01 -9.50 -13.33
N SER A 314 -21.15 -9.77 -13.96
CA SER A 314 -21.69 -8.92 -15.04
C SER A 314 -22.09 -7.52 -14.58
N GLN A 315 -22.29 -7.32 -13.27
CA GLN A 315 -22.59 -6.02 -12.68
C GLN A 315 -21.30 -5.18 -12.51
N VAL A 316 -20.14 -5.83 -12.48
CA VAL A 316 -18.84 -5.20 -12.21
C VAL A 316 -18.06 -4.95 -13.50
N LYS A 317 -17.97 -5.99 -14.36
CA LYS A 317 -17.19 -5.87 -15.60
C LYS A 317 -17.99 -5.22 -16.72
N LEU A 318 -17.40 -4.27 -17.41
CA LEU A 318 -17.95 -3.61 -18.58
C LEU A 318 -17.43 -4.34 -19.83
N VAL A 319 -18.27 -5.20 -20.41
CA VAL A 319 -17.92 -5.93 -21.64
C VAL A 319 -18.09 -5.02 -22.86
N ASN A 320 -17.32 -5.28 -23.92
CA ASN A 320 -17.29 -4.48 -25.14
C ASN A 320 -17.06 -2.98 -24.88
N THR A 321 -16.29 -2.68 -23.82
CA THR A 321 -15.97 -1.32 -23.39
C THR A 321 -14.48 -1.19 -23.18
N ALA A 322 -13.87 -0.12 -23.69
CA ALA A 322 -12.51 0.28 -23.37
C ALA A 322 -12.51 1.60 -22.59
N TYR A 323 -11.50 1.78 -21.74
CA TYR A 323 -11.18 3.07 -21.15
C TYR A 323 -9.98 3.64 -21.91
N GLU A 324 -10.21 4.74 -22.60
CA GLU A 324 -9.18 5.46 -23.35
C GLU A 324 -9.07 6.89 -22.81
N LYS A 325 -7.95 7.14 -22.13
CA LYS A 325 -7.60 8.45 -21.61
C LYS A 325 -7.18 9.35 -22.78
N THR A 326 -8.14 9.79 -23.56
CA THR A 326 -7.88 10.61 -24.74
C THR A 326 -7.50 12.02 -24.35
N ASN A 327 -6.54 12.58 -25.06
CA ASN A 327 -6.06 13.95 -24.85
C ASN A 327 -6.92 15.02 -25.54
N SER A 328 -8.01 14.65 -26.20
CA SER A 328 -8.84 15.59 -26.92
C SER A 328 -9.80 16.31 -25.98
N LYS A 329 -9.32 17.34 -25.33
CA LYS A 329 -10.17 18.26 -24.56
C LYS A 329 -11.19 19.00 -25.43
N ALA A 330 -10.98 19.02 -26.75
CA ALA A 330 -11.74 19.88 -27.66
C ALA A 330 -13.05 19.27 -28.17
N THR A 331 -13.16 17.91 -28.21
CA THR A 331 -14.34 17.27 -28.82
C THR A 331 -15.08 16.33 -27.92
N ASN A 332 -14.74 16.23 -26.62
CA ASN A 332 -15.06 15.25 -26.00
C ASN A 332 -15.32 14.71 -24.87
N PRO A 333 -15.79 13.63 -25.13
CA PRO A 333 -16.77 12.82 -24.55
C PRO A 333 -16.23 12.01 -23.38
N SER A 334 -16.98 11.00 -22.97
CA SER A 334 -16.60 10.00 -22.00
C SER A 334 -15.30 9.28 -22.43
N PRO A 335 -14.33 9.06 -21.52
CA PRO A 335 -13.19 8.19 -21.79
C PRO A 335 -13.57 6.70 -21.84
N PHE A 336 -14.80 6.34 -21.49
CA PHE A 336 -15.33 5.01 -21.69
C PHE A 336 -15.99 4.93 -23.06
N ILE A 337 -15.44 4.10 -23.95
CA ILE A 337 -15.86 3.98 -25.33
C ILE A 337 -16.31 2.54 -25.64
N ALA A 338 -17.25 2.40 -26.57
CA ALA A 338 -17.63 1.10 -27.09
C ALA A 338 -16.46 0.51 -27.89
N LYS A 339 -16.03 -0.71 -27.56
CA LYS A 339 -14.94 -1.43 -28.24
C LYS A 339 -15.15 -2.93 -28.13
N ALA A 340 -15.57 -3.54 -29.20
CA ALA A 340 -15.84 -4.98 -29.26
C ALA A 340 -14.64 -5.81 -28.76
N GLY A 341 -14.92 -6.83 -27.95
CA GLY A 341 -13.91 -7.73 -27.37
C GLY A 341 -13.09 -7.15 -26.21
N SER A 342 -13.26 -5.87 -25.87
CA SER A 342 -12.61 -5.27 -24.71
C SER A 342 -13.43 -5.46 -23.44
N THR A 343 -12.73 -5.53 -22.30
CA THR A 343 -13.37 -5.56 -20.97
C THR A 343 -12.67 -4.56 -20.07
N THR A 344 -13.47 -3.74 -19.42
CA THR A 344 -13.02 -2.67 -18.53
C THR A 344 -13.67 -2.81 -17.16
N TRP A 345 -13.00 -2.30 -16.15
CA TRP A 345 -13.52 -2.12 -14.79
C TRP A 345 -13.38 -0.65 -14.42
N TYR A 346 -14.36 -0.14 -13.64
CA TYR A 346 -14.19 1.17 -13.00
C TYR A 346 -13.07 1.11 -11.96
N ARG A 347 -12.44 2.23 -11.67
CA ARG A 347 -11.49 2.31 -10.57
C ARG A 347 -12.18 2.22 -9.22
N PHE A 348 -13.34 2.89 -9.07
CA PHE A 348 -14.10 2.95 -7.83
C PHE A 348 -15.52 2.45 -8.02
N TYR A 349 -15.97 1.64 -7.05
CA TYR A 349 -17.35 1.16 -6.93
C TYR A 349 -17.89 1.47 -5.55
N ASP A 350 -19.19 1.67 -5.44
CA ASP A 350 -19.86 1.87 -4.15
C ASP A 350 -19.56 0.73 -3.18
N LEU A 351 -19.47 1.06 -1.88
CA LEU A 351 -19.23 0.06 -0.83
C LEU A 351 -20.39 -0.94 -0.70
N ASN A 352 -21.62 -0.46 -0.88
CA ASN A 352 -22.84 -1.24 -0.65
C ASN A 352 -23.52 -1.69 -1.94
N ALA A 353 -22.98 -1.30 -3.10
CA ALA A 353 -23.47 -1.69 -4.42
C ALA A 353 -22.29 -1.91 -5.37
N ASP A 354 -22.52 -2.64 -6.47
CA ASP A 354 -21.50 -2.83 -7.51
C ASP A 354 -21.63 -1.78 -8.63
N THR A 355 -21.99 -0.56 -8.25
CA THR A 355 -22.12 0.58 -9.15
C THR A 355 -20.84 1.38 -9.16
N GLY A 356 -20.25 1.56 -10.35
CA GLY A 356 -19.08 2.42 -10.53
C GLY A 356 -19.44 3.89 -10.33
N PHE A 357 -18.50 4.66 -9.78
CA PHE A 357 -18.67 6.10 -9.60
C PHE A 357 -17.37 6.87 -9.85
N PHE A 358 -17.51 8.17 -9.98
CA PHE A 358 -16.45 9.16 -10.21
C PHE A 358 -16.57 10.27 -9.17
N SER A 359 -15.56 11.15 -9.04
CA SER A 359 -15.63 12.31 -8.16
C SER A 359 -14.71 13.42 -8.65
N GLY A 360 -15.17 14.65 -8.58
CA GLY A 360 -14.35 15.83 -8.84
C GLY A 360 -13.42 16.19 -7.69
N ARG A 361 -12.62 17.21 -7.91
CA ARG A 361 -11.59 17.63 -6.96
C ARG A 361 -12.11 18.63 -5.94
N LEU A 362 -12.87 19.63 -6.38
CA LEU A 362 -13.31 20.76 -5.57
C LEU A 362 -14.82 21.02 -5.72
N PRO A 363 -15.50 21.53 -4.67
CA PRO A 363 -16.89 21.96 -4.76
C PRO A 363 -17.12 23.11 -5.74
N THR A 364 -16.04 23.89 -6.02
CA THR A 364 -16.06 25.04 -6.94
C THR A 364 -15.80 24.65 -8.38
N ASP A 365 -15.52 23.35 -8.66
CA ASP A 365 -15.34 22.86 -10.03
C ASP A 365 -16.64 23.05 -10.85
N ASN A 366 -16.50 23.25 -12.15
CA ASN A 366 -17.64 23.39 -13.04
C ASN A 366 -17.61 22.28 -14.12
N PRO A 367 -18.53 21.32 -14.09
CA PRO A 367 -19.54 21.11 -13.04
C PRO A 367 -18.91 20.74 -11.70
N PRO A 368 -19.57 21.01 -10.56
CA PRO A 368 -19.06 20.73 -9.23
C PRO A 368 -19.14 19.22 -8.92
N GLY A 369 -18.19 18.46 -9.45
CA GLY A 369 -18.17 16.99 -9.42
C GLY A 369 -17.76 16.36 -8.08
N THR A 370 -17.75 17.10 -6.97
CA THR A 370 -17.45 16.55 -5.65
C THR A 370 -18.54 15.61 -5.15
N GLY A 371 -18.12 14.62 -4.34
CA GLY A 371 -19.02 13.54 -3.99
C GLY A 371 -19.12 12.50 -5.12
N LYS A 372 -19.97 11.49 -4.94
CA LYS A 372 -20.15 10.43 -5.93
C LYS A 372 -20.95 10.93 -7.13
N GLN A 373 -20.35 10.80 -8.31
CA GLN A 373 -20.97 11.05 -9.60
C GLN A 373 -21.08 9.73 -10.35
N TYR A 374 -22.25 9.41 -10.87
CA TYR A 374 -22.48 8.17 -11.62
C TYR A 374 -22.38 8.36 -13.14
N ASP A 375 -22.29 9.62 -13.59
CA ASP A 375 -21.92 9.99 -14.94
C ASP A 375 -20.58 10.76 -14.88
N ILE A 376 -19.58 10.26 -15.61
CA ILE A 376 -18.26 10.89 -15.65
C ILE A 376 -18.30 12.30 -16.27
N MET A 377 -19.34 12.61 -17.03
CA MET A 377 -19.54 13.94 -17.62
C MET A 377 -19.85 14.99 -16.54
N ASN A 378 -20.28 14.58 -15.36
CA ASN A 378 -20.47 15.45 -14.20
C ASN A 378 -19.17 15.73 -13.43
N VAL A 379 -18.03 15.22 -13.89
CA VAL A 379 -16.70 15.49 -13.32
C VAL A 379 -16.00 16.52 -14.21
N GLU A 380 -15.36 17.51 -13.62
CA GLU A 380 -14.59 18.53 -14.33
C GLU A 380 -13.55 17.92 -15.27
N ALA A 381 -13.29 18.59 -16.40
CA ALA A 381 -12.45 18.04 -17.47
C ALA A 381 -11.02 17.71 -17.02
N GLU A 382 -10.46 18.49 -16.07
CA GLU A 382 -9.13 18.25 -15.52
C GLU A 382 -9.07 16.88 -14.84
N ARG A 383 -10.08 16.52 -14.03
CA ARG A 383 -10.14 15.21 -13.38
C ARG A 383 -10.61 14.11 -14.32
N ARG A 384 -11.58 14.40 -15.19
CA ARG A 384 -12.08 13.41 -16.15
C ARG A 384 -10.96 12.81 -16.99
N TYR A 385 -10.02 13.63 -17.44
CA TYR A 385 -8.89 13.19 -18.28
C TYR A 385 -7.57 13.06 -17.52
N GLY A 386 -7.43 13.72 -16.38
CA GLY A 386 -6.22 13.73 -15.57
C GLY A 386 -6.10 12.55 -14.61
N TYR A 387 -7.17 11.76 -14.42
CA TYR A 387 -7.20 10.63 -13.50
C TYR A 387 -7.59 9.34 -14.21
N GLU A 388 -7.14 8.20 -13.73
CA GLU A 388 -7.43 6.90 -14.32
C GLU A 388 -8.70 6.31 -13.67
N TRP A 389 -9.86 6.57 -14.28
CA TRP A 389 -11.18 6.17 -13.78
C TRP A 389 -11.59 4.76 -14.16
N GLY A 390 -10.93 4.16 -15.13
CA GLY A 390 -11.21 2.82 -15.62
C GLY A 390 -9.97 2.18 -16.23
N GLY A 391 -10.02 0.88 -16.46
CA GLY A 391 -8.94 0.14 -17.09
C GLY A 391 -9.21 -1.35 -17.18
N SER A 392 -8.36 -2.06 -17.91
CA SER A 392 -8.41 -3.52 -18.05
C SER A 392 -7.83 -4.24 -16.83
N TYR A 393 -8.18 -3.78 -15.61
CA TYR A 393 -7.53 -4.19 -14.36
C TYR A 393 -7.59 -5.69 -14.08
N GLY A 394 -8.74 -6.33 -14.35
CA GLY A 394 -8.93 -7.77 -14.15
C GLY A 394 -8.27 -8.64 -15.21
N THR A 395 -7.92 -8.11 -16.39
CA THR A 395 -7.45 -8.92 -17.53
C THR A 395 -6.20 -9.73 -17.19
N SER A 396 -5.19 -9.08 -16.59
CA SER A 396 -3.95 -9.78 -16.21
C SER A 396 -4.15 -10.75 -15.05
N LEU A 397 -5.12 -10.49 -14.17
CA LEU A 397 -5.50 -11.41 -13.10
C LEU A 397 -6.12 -12.66 -13.70
N PHE A 398 -7.10 -12.54 -14.60
CA PHE A 398 -7.73 -13.69 -15.25
C PHE A 398 -6.76 -14.50 -16.12
N ALA A 399 -5.87 -13.84 -16.84
CA ALA A 399 -4.83 -14.54 -17.59
C ALA A 399 -3.96 -15.39 -16.64
N TYR A 400 -3.60 -14.84 -15.47
CA TYR A 400 -2.84 -15.57 -14.48
C TYR A 400 -3.63 -16.71 -13.83
N THR A 401 -4.90 -16.49 -13.42
CA THR A 401 -5.75 -17.56 -12.86
C THR A 401 -5.90 -18.72 -13.83
N SER A 402 -6.10 -18.43 -15.12
CA SER A 402 -6.17 -19.46 -16.17
C SER A 402 -4.87 -20.26 -16.30
N THR A 403 -3.71 -19.58 -16.23
CA THR A 403 -2.40 -20.22 -16.34
C THR A 403 -2.11 -21.18 -15.20
N VAL A 404 -2.55 -20.86 -13.99
CA VAL A 404 -2.25 -21.66 -12.78
C VAL A 404 -3.41 -22.58 -12.35
N GLY A 405 -4.54 -22.56 -13.08
CA GLY A 405 -5.70 -23.40 -12.78
C GLY A 405 -6.39 -23.05 -11.45
N TYR A 406 -6.49 -21.76 -11.13
CA TYR A 406 -7.00 -21.31 -9.83
C TYR A 406 -8.52 -21.04 -9.85
#